data_e9c28a6a12724ecd85cbbeca9610068b
#
_entry.id   e9c28a6a12724ecd85cbbeca9610068b
#
_cell.length_a   1.000
_cell.length_b   1.000
_cell.length_c   1.000
_cell.angle_alpha   90.00
_cell.angle_beta   90.00
_cell.angle_gamma   90.00
#
_symmetry.space_group_name_H-M   'P 1'
#
loop_
_entity.id
_entity.type
_entity.pdbx_description
1 polymer ?
#
loop_
_entity_poly.entity_id
_entity_poly.type
_entity_poly.pdbx_seq_one_letter_code
_entity_poly.pdbx_strand_id
1 'polypeptide(L)'
;TRPASPQVWRERGMALMRGFFKAQDEAETQTLTALEEALNTWFSACELAELQSPLPLAALRMAWMSVLQTPHLGQPFQAGGVTFCTLMPMRAIPFEVVCLLGMNEGEFPRRDNRLGFDLMGEAGQFRPGDRSRQQDDRQLMLDALLSARQQLLLSWTGRSVRDNTPQPPSVLVAQLRDQVAALWGKEALQSRTTEHPLQPFSRHYFSGPLFTYAKEWHPMHAPKNGEIKGRAAWPAAQTNVDFQGPLSIKLLTDFYKNPARAFFKNRLHVSFWHPNDLPPDHELFGLDALAQYQIIQKLTETWKSEGHVHGQGKGQVSTPPSLELERQIQRLRRSGELPLKSLGDVTARDLIQTLMPMAEVWQGLQAEWGPESKTRHLRFEHDGVVLEDTVTLFVRGPSYEGTLIQLDPGRLLDKAKGKLKPHKLLTTWLTLMLLAASQDSGSEAAPAMQGLYGARLLGQDALLELPPIPPEKAQQQLPILLALWERGLHAPLPLPLKTALVSLQSKDKKTHAADVLKSYEGGHDELSERSAEAADMAWARVYPTWDDLNETDFAALAEQVYTPLIEWAATAKVQPLA
;
A
#
# COMPACT_ATOMS: atom_id res chain seq x y z
N THR A 1 -1.35 20.43 -24.90
CA THR A 1 -2.52 21.26 -25.27
C THR A 1 -2.04 22.64 -25.66
N ARG A 2 -2.36 23.07 -26.88
CA ARG A 2 -1.96 24.42 -27.37
C ARG A 2 -2.86 25.46 -26.69
N PRO A 3 -2.31 26.66 -26.36
CA PRO A 3 -3.13 27.77 -25.89
C PRO A 3 -4.29 28.07 -26.85
N ALA A 4 -5.43 28.48 -26.33
CA ALA A 4 -6.62 28.77 -27.12
C ALA A 4 -7.40 29.94 -26.51
N SER A 5 -8.25 30.61 -27.33
CA SER A 5 -9.11 31.68 -26.84
C SER A 5 -10.15 31.14 -25.82
N PRO A 6 -10.69 32.02 -24.97
CA PRO A 6 -11.74 31.64 -24.00
C PRO A 6 -12.91 30.91 -24.63
N GLN A 7 -13.37 31.34 -25.79
CA GLN A 7 -14.46 30.70 -26.52
C GLN A 7 -14.12 29.25 -26.90
N VAL A 8 -12.94 29.02 -27.49
CA VAL A 8 -12.49 27.68 -27.87
C VAL A 8 -12.34 26.78 -26.65
N TRP A 9 -11.89 27.32 -25.52
CA TRP A 9 -11.83 26.57 -24.27
C TRP A 9 -13.19 26.18 -23.73
N ARG A 10 -14.18 27.09 -23.79
CA ARG A 10 -15.56 26.80 -23.42
C ARG A 10 -16.12 25.67 -24.27
N GLU A 11 -15.99 25.76 -25.60
CA GLU A 11 -16.46 24.74 -26.52
C GLU A 11 -15.81 23.37 -26.25
N ARG A 12 -14.49 23.34 -26.02
CA ARG A 12 -13.75 22.11 -25.68
C ARG A 12 -14.21 21.54 -24.33
N GLY A 13 -14.39 22.38 -23.31
CA GLY A 13 -14.87 21.97 -21.99
C GLY A 13 -16.28 21.34 -22.08
N MET A 14 -17.21 21.99 -22.78
CA MET A 14 -18.56 21.47 -22.99
C MET A 14 -18.56 20.17 -23.80
N ALA A 15 -17.75 20.08 -24.86
CA ALA A 15 -17.60 18.87 -25.66
C ALA A 15 -17.04 17.70 -24.84
N LEU A 16 -16.06 17.97 -23.98
CA LEU A 16 -15.47 16.97 -23.10
C LEU A 16 -16.51 16.46 -22.08
N MET A 17 -17.24 17.37 -21.44
CA MET A 17 -18.28 16.97 -20.48
C MET A 17 -19.34 16.09 -21.16
N ARG A 18 -19.86 16.50 -22.32
CA ARG A 18 -20.88 15.75 -23.06
C ARG A 18 -20.36 14.42 -23.65
N GLY A 19 -19.07 14.37 -24.00
CA GLY A 19 -18.48 13.18 -24.60
C GLY A 19 -18.08 12.08 -23.62
N PHE A 20 -17.73 12.44 -22.39
CA PHE A 20 -17.18 11.51 -21.40
C PHE A 20 -18.10 11.23 -20.21
N PHE A 21 -19.07 12.10 -19.92
CA PHE A 21 -19.95 11.94 -18.79
C PHE A 21 -21.41 11.80 -19.22
N LYS A 22 -22.09 10.85 -18.61
CA LYS A 22 -23.52 10.61 -18.74
C LYS A 22 -24.10 10.43 -17.36
N ALA A 23 -24.88 11.40 -16.89
CA ALA A 23 -25.56 11.32 -15.60
C ALA A 23 -26.53 10.12 -15.58
N GLN A 24 -26.49 9.37 -14.49
CA GLN A 24 -27.36 8.21 -14.25
C GLN A 24 -28.45 8.54 -13.21
N ASP A 25 -28.20 9.55 -12.36
CA ASP A 25 -29.13 9.99 -11.33
C ASP A 25 -29.18 11.52 -11.21
N GLU A 26 -30.02 12.00 -10.30
CA GLU A 26 -30.24 13.43 -10.08
C GLU A 26 -29.01 14.13 -9.48
N ALA A 27 -28.24 13.45 -8.61
CA ALA A 27 -27.04 14.01 -7.98
C ALA A 27 -25.91 14.21 -9.02
N GLU A 28 -25.73 13.26 -9.92
CA GLU A 28 -24.79 13.37 -11.04
C GLU A 28 -25.20 14.48 -12.01
N THR A 29 -26.53 14.62 -12.27
CA THR A 29 -27.06 15.69 -13.10
C THR A 29 -26.76 17.06 -12.49
N GLN A 30 -26.99 17.22 -11.17
CA GLN A 30 -26.67 18.47 -10.45
C GLN A 30 -25.18 18.77 -10.50
N THR A 31 -24.33 17.75 -10.36
CA THR A 31 -22.86 17.91 -10.44
C THR A 31 -22.41 18.39 -11.83
N LEU A 32 -22.94 17.78 -12.90
CA LEU A 32 -22.63 18.20 -14.26
C LEU A 32 -23.13 19.63 -14.54
N THR A 33 -24.32 19.97 -14.07
CA THR A 33 -24.87 21.33 -14.16
C THR A 33 -23.95 22.34 -13.47
N ALA A 34 -23.50 22.05 -12.26
CA ALA A 34 -22.56 22.92 -11.53
C ALA A 34 -21.24 23.13 -12.28
N LEU A 35 -20.70 22.07 -12.91
CA LEU A 35 -19.50 22.16 -13.74
C LEU A 35 -19.72 23.05 -14.96
N GLU A 36 -20.87 22.91 -15.63
CA GLU A 36 -21.22 23.75 -16.78
C GLU A 36 -21.42 25.21 -16.39
N GLU A 37 -22.12 25.48 -15.27
CA GLU A 37 -22.33 26.82 -14.76
C GLU A 37 -21.02 27.50 -14.37
N ALA A 38 -20.11 26.80 -13.71
CA ALA A 38 -18.80 27.33 -13.36
C ALA A 38 -17.97 27.71 -14.60
N LEU A 39 -18.02 26.87 -15.65
CA LEU A 39 -17.34 27.17 -16.91
C LEU A 39 -17.95 28.38 -17.62
N ASN A 40 -19.30 28.49 -17.63
CA ASN A 40 -19.98 29.63 -18.21
C ASN A 40 -19.73 30.92 -17.42
N THR A 41 -19.67 30.87 -16.10
CA THR A 41 -19.32 32.02 -15.24
C THR A 41 -17.93 32.56 -15.57
N TRP A 42 -16.94 31.68 -15.69
CA TRP A 42 -15.62 32.06 -16.14
C TRP A 42 -15.62 32.69 -17.54
N PHE A 43 -16.34 32.06 -18.48
CA PHE A 43 -16.43 32.56 -19.84
C PHE A 43 -17.08 33.95 -19.90
N SER A 44 -18.17 34.17 -19.17
CA SER A 44 -18.84 35.49 -19.09
C SER A 44 -17.92 36.56 -18.50
N ALA A 45 -17.07 36.20 -17.51
CA ALA A 45 -16.06 37.13 -17.02
C ALA A 45 -15.01 37.48 -18.08
N CYS A 46 -14.61 36.52 -18.91
CA CYS A 46 -13.72 36.78 -20.03
C CYS A 46 -14.37 37.67 -21.14
N GLU A 47 -15.66 37.47 -21.42
CA GLU A 47 -16.43 38.31 -22.35
C GLU A 47 -16.53 39.74 -21.83
N LEU A 48 -16.88 39.91 -20.54
CA LEU A 48 -16.96 41.23 -19.91
C LEU A 48 -15.61 41.99 -19.96
N ALA A 49 -14.50 41.24 -19.85
CA ALA A 49 -13.14 41.77 -19.93
C ALA A 49 -12.64 41.93 -21.38
N GLU A 50 -13.46 41.60 -22.39
CA GLU A 50 -13.08 41.58 -23.81
C GLU A 50 -11.81 40.76 -24.09
N LEU A 51 -11.54 39.71 -23.31
CA LEU A 51 -10.34 38.90 -23.35
C LEU A 51 -10.38 37.93 -24.56
N GLN A 52 -9.58 38.18 -25.58
CA GLN A 52 -9.47 37.32 -26.77
C GLN A 52 -8.13 36.60 -26.86
N SER A 53 -7.17 36.95 -26.02
CA SER A 53 -5.84 36.38 -26.03
C SER A 53 -5.86 34.88 -25.76
N PRO A 54 -5.03 34.07 -26.46
CA PRO A 54 -4.94 32.63 -26.18
C PRO A 54 -4.41 32.38 -24.78
N LEU A 55 -5.14 31.58 -24.00
CA LEU A 55 -4.80 31.16 -22.64
C LEU A 55 -4.32 29.70 -22.59
N PRO A 56 -3.32 29.39 -21.76
CA PRO A 56 -2.91 28.01 -21.52
C PRO A 56 -3.97 27.26 -20.71
N LEU A 57 -4.01 25.94 -20.82
CA LEU A 57 -4.94 25.09 -20.05
C LEU A 57 -4.82 25.30 -18.53
N ALA A 58 -3.61 25.58 -18.04
CA ALA A 58 -3.39 25.81 -16.61
C ALA A 58 -4.17 27.03 -16.09
N ALA A 59 -4.27 28.11 -16.88
CA ALA A 59 -5.04 29.30 -16.50
C ALA A 59 -6.55 28.99 -16.47
N LEU A 60 -7.09 28.29 -17.47
CA LEU A 60 -8.48 27.82 -17.45
C LEU A 60 -8.75 26.93 -16.22
N ARG A 61 -7.90 25.94 -15.98
CA ARG A 61 -8.07 25.01 -14.87
C ARG A 61 -8.11 25.74 -13.54
N MET A 62 -7.18 26.65 -13.31
CA MET A 62 -7.11 27.42 -12.07
C MET A 62 -8.38 28.27 -11.87
N ALA A 63 -8.82 28.98 -12.89
CA ALA A 63 -10.02 29.81 -12.83
C ALA A 63 -11.29 28.97 -12.64
N TRP A 64 -11.43 27.88 -13.39
CA TRP A 64 -12.58 26.97 -13.29
C TRP A 64 -12.67 26.32 -11.90
N MET A 65 -11.55 25.81 -11.39
CA MET A 65 -11.46 25.21 -10.07
C MET A 65 -11.73 26.23 -8.95
N SER A 66 -11.33 27.50 -9.11
CA SER A 66 -11.60 28.53 -8.09
C SER A 66 -13.10 28.82 -7.93
N VAL A 67 -13.89 28.75 -9.00
CA VAL A 67 -15.35 28.88 -8.94
C VAL A 67 -15.97 27.68 -8.26
N LEU A 68 -15.51 26.46 -8.60
CA LEU A 68 -16.03 25.21 -8.01
C LEU A 68 -15.66 25.03 -6.53
N GLN A 69 -14.54 25.58 -6.10
CA GLN A 69 -14.11 25.52 -4.69
C GLN A 69 -14.86 26.50 -3.79
N THR A 70 -15.63 27.40 -4.37
CA THR A 70 -16.51 28.25 -3.57
C THR A 70 -17.58 27.37 -2.92
N PRO A 71 -17.62 27.28 -1.57
CA PRO A 71 -18.58 26.39 -0.91
C PRO A 71 -20.00 26.85 -1.20
N HIS A 72 -20.70 26.13 -2.04
CA HIS A 72 -22.15 26.24 -2.13
C HIS A 72 -22.73 25.37 -1.02
N LEU A 73 -23.19 25.97 0.06
CA LEU A 73 -24.03 25.30 1.05
C LEU A 73 -25.38 25.00 0.37
N GLY A 74 -25.40 23.97 -0.45
CA GLY A 74 -26.58 23.55 -1.22
C GLY A 74 -27.67 22.88 -0.37
N GLN A 75 -27.59 22.97 0.97
CA GLN A 75 -28.66 22.48 1.82
C GLN A 75 -29.80 23.51 1.88
N PRO A 76 -31.03 23.07 1.58
CA PRO A 76 -32.19 23.93 1.72
C PRO A 76 -32.30 24.42 3.16
N PHE A 77 -32.39 25.73 3.33
CA PHE A 77 -32.60 26.35 4.64
C PHE A 77 -33.98 25.90 5.19
N GLN A 78 -34.00 25.41 6.44
CA GLN A 78 -35.21 24.92 7.12
C GLN A 78 -35.92 23.72 6.43
N ALA A 79 -35.17 22.72 5.98
CA ALA A 79 -35.74 21.52 5.39
C ALA A 79 -36.29 20.47 6.39
N GLY A 80 -36.59 20.86 7.62
CA GLY A 80 -37.18 19.97 8.65
C GLY A 80 -36.18 19.08 9.39
N GLY A 81 -34.90 19.32 9.23
CA GLY A 81 -33.80 18.62 9.90
C GLY A 81 -32.84 19.55 10.63
N VAL A 82 -31.65 19.05 10.95
CA VAL A 82 -30.56 19.89 11.51
C VAL A 82 -30.00 20.78 10.41
N THR A 83 -29.96 22.09 10.65
CA THR A 83 -29.42 23.06 9.70
C THR A 83 -27.97 23.39 10.03
N PHE A 84 -27.08 23.21 9.07
CA PHE A 84 -25.67 23.61 9.15
C PHE A 84 -25.45 24.84 8.29
N CYS A 85 -24.89 25.89 8.90
CA CYS A 85 -24.63 27.13 8.16
C CYS A 85 -23.50 27.93 8.83
N THR A 86 -23.05 29.00 8.17
CA THR A 86 -22.23 30.02 8.80
C THR A 86 -23.13 30.96 9.66
N LEU A 87 -22.52 31.71 10.55
CA LEU A 87 -23.26 32.60 11.47
C LEU A 87 -24.08 33.70 10.75
N MET A 88 -23.67 34.09 9.54
CA MET A 88 -24.27 35.22 8.83
C MET A 88 -25.71 34.98 8.34
N PRO A 89 -26.07 33.83 7.73
CA PRO A 89 -27.43 33.58 7.23
C PRO A 89 -28.47 33.41 8.32
N MET A 90 -28.07 33.14 9.56
CA MET A 90 -28.95 32.77 10.68
C MET A 90 -29.32 33.95 11.59
N ARG A 91 -29.04 35.20 11.21
CA ARG A 91 -29.29 36.38 12.05
C ARG A 91 -30.76 36.50 12.38
N ALA A 92 -31.03 36.71 13.66
CA ALA A 92 -32.36 36.99 14.21
C ALA A 92 -33.43 35.90 13.98
N ILE A 93 -33.06 34.66 13.59
CA ILE A 93 -33.99 33.55 13.49
C ILE A 93 -33.93 32.74 14.79
N PRO A 94 -35.04 32.56 15.51
CA PRO A 94 -35.04 31.76 16.73
C PRO A 94 -34.97 30.26 16.43
N PHE A 95 -34.12 29.55 17.18
CA PHE A 95 -34.01 28.08 17.17
C PHE A 95 -34.12 27.54 18.59
N GLU A 96 -34.66 26.35 18.75
CA GLU A 96 -34.70 25.68 20.04
C GLU A 96 -33.29 25.42 20.59
N VAL A 97 -32.39 24.93 19.71
CA VAL A 97 -31.02 24.63 20.06
C VAL A 97 -30.07 25.29 19.05
N VAL A 98 -29.08 26.01 19.54
CA VAL A 98 -28.01 26.60 18.72
C VAL A 98 -26.67 25.98 19.13
N CYS A 99 -25.91 25.47 18.18
CA CYS A 99 -24.59 24.91 18.38
C CYS A 99 -23.55 25.75 17.64
N LEU A 100 -22.65 26.43 18.35
CA LEU A 100 -21.54 27.17 17.77
C LEU A 100 -20.28 26.32 17.89
N LEU A 101 -19.77 25.88 16.74
CA LEU A 101 -18.61 24.98 16.64
C LEU A 101 -17.36 25.79 16.28
N GLY A 102 -16.20 25.39 16.83
CA GLY A 102 -14.91 25.96 16.47
C GLY A 102 -14.68 27.37 17.00
N MET A 103 -15.18 27.67 18.20
CA MET A 103 -15.00 28.98 18.85
C MET A 103 -13.57 29.09 19.44
N ASN A 104 -12.56 28.96 18.61
CA ASN A 104 -11.15 28.94 18.98
C ASN A 104 -10.57 30.33 19.12
N GLU A 105 -9.53 30.47 19.96
CA GLU A 105 -8.76 31.70 20.03
C GLU A 105 -8.07 31.98 18.68
N GLY A 106 -8.12 33.24 18.24
CA GLY A 106 -7.53 33.69 16.99
C GLY A 106 -8.34 33.40 15.73
N GLU A 107 -9.31 32.47 15.77
CA GLU A 107 -10.20 32.17 14.66
C GLU A 107 -11.52 32.95 14.73
N PHE A 108 -12.02 33.15 15.94
CA PHE A 108 -13.21 33.93 16.19
C PHE A 108 -13.03 34.84 17.43
N PRO A 109 -13.34 36.15 17.37
CA PRO A 109 -13.73 36.92 16.18
C PRO A 109 -12.59 36.95 15.14
N ARG A 110 -12.97 36.99 13.88
CA ARG A 110 -12.02 37.02 12.76
C ARG A 110 -11.19 38.30 12.80
N ARG A 111 -9.93 38.22 12.52
CA ARG A 111 -9.05 39.37 12.41
C ARG A 111 -9.27 40.08 11.08
N ASP A 112 -9.25 41.43 11.09
CA ASP A 112 -9.20 42.19 9.87
C ASP A 112 -7.81 42.09 9.25
N ASN A 113 -7.70 41.38 8.11
CA ASN A 113 -6.48 41.39 7.30
C ASN A 113 -6.40 42.74 6.57
N ARG A 114 -5.68 43.66 7.17
CA ARG A 114 -5.45 44.97 6.56
C ARG A 114 -4.55 44.85 5.36
N LEU A 115 -5.01 45.30 4.21
CA LEU A 115 -4.22 45.41 3.02
C LEU A 115 -3.31 46.62 3.14
N GLY A 116 -2.06 46.55 2.64
CA GLY A 116 -1.08 47.63 2.78
C GLY A 116 -1.48 48.95 2.10
N PHE A 117 -2.53 48.94 1.28
CA PHE A 117 -3.10 50.11 0.63
C PHE A 117 -4.44 50.57 1.22
N ASP A 118 -4.86 49.96 2.31
CA ASP A 118 -6.13 50.33 3.00
C ASP A 118 -5.90 51.52 3.92
N LEU A 119 -6.29 52.71 3.44
CA LEU A 119 -6.17 53.97 4.18
C LEU A 119 -7.04 54.03 5.44
N MET A 120 -8.13 53.26 5.51
CA MET A 120 -8.95 53.18 6.73
C MET A 120 -8.19 52.46 7.88
N GLY A 121 -7.18 51.70 7.53
CA GLY A 121 -6.31 50.99 8.45
C GLY A 121 -5.25 51.85 9.13
N GLU A 122 -5.02 53.07 8.67
CA GLU A 122 -4.06 54.00 9.27
C GLU A 122 -4.53 54.54 10.62
N ALA A 123 -3.57 54.78 11.50
CA ALA A 123 -3.89 55.31 12.83
C ALA A 123 -4.62 56.67 12.76
N GLY A 124 -5.79 56.76 13.38
CA GLY A 124 -6.59 57.97 13.39
C GLY A 124 -7.51 58.21 12.18
N GLN A 125 -7.49 57.30 11.17
CA GLN A 125 -8.37 57.43 10.01
C GLN A 125 -9.71 56.69 10.14
N PHE A 126 -9.86 55.84 11.15
CA PHE A 126 -11.11 55.13 11.43
C PHE A 126 -12.26 56.12 11.74
N ARG A 127 -13.37 55.95 11.05
CA ARG A 127 -14.58 56.77 11.20
C ARG A 127 -15.77 55.94 11.67
N PRO A 128 -16.73 56.55 12.42
CA PRO A 128 -17.98 55.89 12.71
C PRO A 128 -18.70 55.45 11.43
N GLY A 129 -19.00 54.16 11.33
CA GLY A 129 -19.60 53.56 10.14
C GLY A 129 -18.62 52.76 9.28
N ASP A 130 -17.31 52.88 9.50
CA ASP A 130 -16.35 52.00 8.84
C ASP A 130 -16.54 50.55 9.30
N ARG A 131 -16.50 49.63 8.35
CA ARG A 131 -16.76 48.23 8.63
C ARG A 131 -15.56 47.56 9.31
N SER A 132 -15.81 46.86 10.40
CA SER A 132 -14.85 46.02 11.08
C SER A 132 -15.41 44.59 11.23
N ARG A 133 -14.71 43.60 10.66
CA ARG A 133 -15.10 42.18 10.80
C ARG A 133 -15.17 41.75 12.25
N GLN A 134 -14.30 42.29 13.09
CA GLN A 134 -14.28 41.98 14.51
C GLN A 134 -15.55 42.47 15.21
N GLN A 135 -16.08 43.65 14.83
CA GLN A 135 -17.33 44.17 15.35
C GLN A 135 -18.54 43.41 14.79
N ASP A 136 -18.51 43.08 13.49
CA ASP A 136 -19.52 42.23 12.87
C ASP A 136 -19.63 40.89 13.60
N ASP A 137 -18.50 40.22 13.91
CA ASP A 137 -18.47 38.93 14.60
C ASP A 137 -18.97 39.03 16.05
N ARG A 138 -18.72 40.14 16.75
CA ARG A 138 -19.33 40.41 18.08
C ARG A 138 -20.86 40.48 17.98
N GLN A 139 -21.36 41.19 16.97
CA GLN A 139 -22.80 41.28 16.74
C GLN A 139 -23.40 39.93 16.38
N LEU A 140 -22.71 39.13 15.51
CA LEU A 140 -23.13 37.78 15.15
C LEU A 140 -23.18 36.85 16.36
N MET A 141 -22.21 36.95 17.28
CA MET A 141 -22.22 36.20 18.54
C MET A 141 -23.42 36.56 19.41
N LEU A 142 -23.71 37.83 19.51
CA LEU A 142 -24.88 38.32 20.28
C LEU A 142 -26.19 37.83 19.64
N ASP A 143 -26.33 37.96 18.32
CA ASP A 143 -27.49 37.47 17.58
C ASP A 143 -27.70 35.96 17.77
N ALA A 144 -26.62 35.16 17.70
CA ALA A 144 -26.68 33.72 17.93
C ALA A 144 -27.08 33.36 19.38
N LEU A 145 -26.54 34.08 20.36
CA LEU A 145 -26.85 33.88 21.77
C LEU A 145 -28.34 34.19 22.05
N LEU A 146 -28.87 35.27 21.47
CA LEU A 146 -30.27 35.67 21.63
C LEU A 146 -31.23 34.79 20.81
N SER A 147 -30.78 34.15 19.78
CA SER A 147 -31.60 33.24 18.95
C SER A 147 -31.83 31.87 19.59
N ALA A 148 -30.98 31.43 20.52
CA ALA A 148 -31.15 30.18 21.24
C ALA A 148 -32.31 30.28 22.25
N ARG A 149 -33.35 29.42 22.08
CA ARG A 149 -34.53 29.45 22.95
C ARG A 149 -34.42 28.53 24.15
N GLN A 150 -33.87 27.35 23.99
CA GLN A 150 -33.76 26.36 25.07
C GLN A 150 -32.29 26.04 25.41
N GLN A 151 -31.44 25.84 24.41
CA GLN A 151 -30.05 25.42 24.63
C GLN A 151 -29.09 26.17 23.71
N LEU A 152 -27.97 26.59 24.27
CA LEU A 152 -26.81 27.08 23.53
C LEU A 152 -25.61 26.18 23.85
N LEU A 153 -25.04 25.58 22.83
CA LEU A 153 -23.82 24.76 22.91
C LEU A 153 -22.65 25.51 22.24
N LEU A 154 -21.57 25.64 22.96
CA LEU A 154 -20.35 26.28 22.47
C LEU A 154 -19.20 25.25 22.51
N SER A 155 -18.50 25.09 21.42
CA SER A 155 -17.35 24.20 21.40
C SER A 155 -16.10 24.89 20.85
N TRP A 156 -14.97 24.53 21.42
CA TRP A 156 -13.64 24.97 20.99
C TRP A 156 -12.65 23.86 21.20
N THR A 157 -11.48 23.96 20.55
CA THR A 157 -10.35 23.05 20.73
C THR A 157 -9.66 23.41 22.06
N GLY A 158 -9.96 22.69 23.12
CA GLY A 158 -9.45 22.98 24.46
C GLY A 158 -8.01 22.55 24.69
N ARG A 159 -7.42 21.73 23.79
CA ARG A 159 -6.05 21.26 23.88
C ARG A 159 -5.38 21.14 22.53
N SER A 160 -4.09 21.41 22.49
CA SER A 160 -3.25 21.25 21.31
C SER A 160 -3.11 19.77 20.92
N VAL A 161 -3.26 19.46 19.64
CA VAL A 161 -3.08 18.11 19.09
C VAL A 161 -1.62 17.65 19.17
N ARG A 162 -0.66 18.59 19.19
CA ARG A 162 0.77 18.27 19.14
C ARG A 162 1.36 17.91 20.52
N ASP A 163 1.03 18.69 21.52
CA ASP A 163 1.68 18.66 22.84
C ASP A 163 0.70 18.60 24.01
N ASN A 164 -0.60 18.51 23.71
CA ASN A 164 -1.68 18.43 24.70
C ASN A 164 -1.73 19.63 25.69
N THR A 165 -1.14 20.76 25.32
CA THR A 165 -1.22 21.99 26.12
C THR A 165 -2.64 22.57 26.09
N PRO A 166 -3.15 23.15 27.22
CA PRO A 166 -4.44 23.79 27.26
C PRO A 166 -4.51 24.99 26.29
N GLN A 167 -5.58 25.06 25.53
CA GLN A 167 -5.89 26.18 24.64
C GLN A 167 -7.17 26.92 25.11
N PRO A 168 -7.11 28.23 25.22
CA PRO A 168 -8.28 29.00 25.64
C PRO A 168 -9.33 29.06 24.52
N PRO A 169 -10.60 29.23 24.86
CA PRO A 169 -11.65 29.58 23.90
C PRO A 169 -11.43 30.97 23.31
N SER A 170 -12.22 31.31 22.30
CA SER A 170 -12.27 32.69 21.80
C SER A 170 -12.56 33.68 22.91
N VAL A 171 -12.08 34.91 22.74
CA VAL A 171 -12.28 36.00 23.73
C VAL A 171 -13.76 36.21 24.05
N LEU A 172 -14.67 36.11 23.07
CA LEU A 172 -16.11 36.30 23.27
C LEU A 172 -16.71 35.16 24.11
N VAL A 173 -16.27 33.94 23.92
CA VAL A 173 -16.67 32.80 24.76
C VAL A 173 -16.08 32.92 26.15
N ALA A 174 -14.84 33.38 26.30
CA ALA A 174 -14.23 33.63 27.60
C ALA A 174 -15.02 34.69 28.39
N GLN A 175 -15.37 35.82 27.77
CA GLN A 175 -16.20 36.87 28.38
C GLN A 175 -17.57 36.34 28.80
N LEU A 176 -18.23 35.55 27.97
CA LEU A 176 -19.50 34.91 28.32
C LEU A 176 -19.34 33.97 29.53
N ARG A 177 -18.27 33.19 29.58
CA ARG A 177 -17.97 32.30 30.72
C ARG A 177 -17.72 33.06 32.01
N ASP A 178 -17.00 34.17 31.94
CA ASP A 178 -16.78 35.04 33.09
C ASP A 178 -18.11 35.63 33.62
N GLN A 179 -18.99 36.06 32.73
CA GLN A 179 -20.31 36.55 33.08
C GLN A 179 -21.19 35.46 33.72
N VAL A 180 -21.14 34.23 33.16
CA VAL A 180 -21.85 33.06 33.73
C VAL A 180 -21.32 32.75 35.13
N ALA A 181 -19.99 32.78 35.31
CA ALA A 181 -19.37 32.56 36.61
C ALA A 181 -19.71 33.64 37.65
N ALA A 182 -19.83 34.90 37.20
CA ALA A 182 -20.21 36.01 38.04
C ALA A 182 -21.69 35.92 38.50
N LEU A 183 -22.59 35.48 37.60
CA LEU A 183 -24.02 35.37 37.87
C LEU A 183 -24.41 34.13 38.67
N TRP A 184 -23.80 32.97 38.35
CA TRP A 184 -24.24 31.66 38.90
C TRP A 184 -23.14 30.91 39.66
N GLY A 185 -21.97 31.49 39.79
CA GLY A 185 -20.84 30.89 40.49
C GLY A 185 -19.96 30.00 39.60
N LYS A 186 -18.71 29.82 40.04
CA LYS A 186 -17.71 29.01 39.32
C LYS A 186 -18.07 27.53 39.24
N GLU A 187 -18.73 26.99 40.26
CA GLU A 187 -19.19 25.60 40.28
C GLU A 187 -20.24 25.32 39.21
N ALA A 188 -21.20 26.26 39.03
CA ALA A 188 -22.18 26.15 37.96
C ALA A 188 -21.55 26.19 36.58
N LEU A 189 -20.50 26.98 36.36
CA LEU A 189 -19.75 27.01 35.13
C LEU A 189 -19.00 25.68 34.89
N GLN A 190 -18.36 25.15 35.95
CA GLN A 190 -17.63 23.86 35.84
C GLN A 190 -18.55 22.69 35.49
N SER A 191 -19.73 22.62 36.15
CA SER A 191 -20.69 21.55 35.87
C SER A 191 -21.26 21.58 34.45
N ARG A 192 -21.18 22.73 33.78
CA ARG A 192 -21.63 22.91 32.38
C ARG A 192 -20.49 22.90 31.36
N THR A 193 -19.25 22.73 31.82
CA THR A 193 -18.08 22.62 30.94
C THR A 193 -17.64 21.18 30.87
N THR A 194 -17.71 20.58 29.69
CA THR A 194 -17.30 19.21 29.46
C THR A 194 -16.00 19.18 28.64
N GLU A 195 -14.95 18.58 29.17
CA GLU A 195 -13.71 18.35 28.44
C GLU A 195 -13.76 16.96 27.83
N HIS A 196 -13.67 16.91 26.51
CA HIS A 196 -13.63 15.65 25.76
C HIS A 196 -12.18 15.19 25.56
N PRO A 197 -11.91 13.87 25.66
CA PRO A 197 -10.61 13.33 25.29
C PRO A 197 -10.24 13.64 23.84
N LEU A 198 -8.96 13.81 23.58
CA LEU A 198 -8.44 14.07 22.24
C LEU A 198 -8.80 12.96 21.25
N GLN A 199 -8.83 11.73 21.71
CA GLN A 199 -9.06 10.54 20.87
C GLN A 199 -10.52 10.10 20.93
N PRO A 200 -11.23 9.96 19.80
CA PRO A 200 -12.64 9.54 19.77
C PRO A 200 -12.86 8.14 20.30
N PHE A 201 -11.80 7.31 20.31
CA PHE A 201 -11.80 5.96 20.84
C PHE A 201 -11.32 5.86 22.29
N SER A 202 -11.24 6.98 23.02
CA SER A 202 -10.83 6.99 24.42
C SER A 202 -11.78 6.16 25.28
N ARG A 203 -11.20 5.41 26.24
CA ARG A 203 -11.95 4.61 27.22
C ARG A 203 -12.97 5.43 28.02
N HIS A 204 -12.71 6.73 28.24
CA HIS A 204 -13.59 7.61 28.97
C HIS A 204 -15.00 7.74 28.37
N TYR A 205 -15.14 7.46 27.06
CA TYR A 205 -16.46 7.43 26.41
C TYR A 205 -17.27 6.17 26.68
N PHE A 206 -16.63 5.10 27.19
CA PHE A 206 -17.25 3.78 27.38
C PHE A 206 -17.35 3.34 28.84
N SER A 207 -16.64 4.02 29.74
CA SER A 207 -16.60 3.66 31.18
C SER A 207 -16.76 4.87 32.11
N GLY A 208 -17.30 6.00 31.64
CA GLY A 208 -17.44 7.26 32.38
C GLY A 208 -18.73 8.00 32.07
N PRO A 209 -18.86 9.24 32.51
CA PRO A 209 -20.05 10.08 32.26
C PRO A 209 -20.14 10.57 30.80
N LEU A 210 -19.05 10.47 30.05
CA LEU A 210 -19.03 10.82 28.64
C LEU A 210 -19.61 9.69 27.81
N PHE A 211 -20.28 10.06 26.72
CA PHE A 211 -20.78 9.06 25.79
C PHE A 211 -20.37 9.40 24.36
N THR A 212 -20.37 8.39 23.48
CA THR A 212 -20.12 8.57 22.05
C THR A 212 -21.13 7.77 21.22
N TYR A 213 -21.45 8.25 20.03
CA TYR A 213 -22.21 7.49 19.04
C TYR A 213 -21.34 6.48 18.27
N ALA A 214 -20.02 6.62 18.32
CA ALA A 214 -19.06 5.73 17.69
C ALA A 214 -18.93 4.38 18.43
N LYS A 215 -20.01 3.60 18.43
CA LYS A 215 -20.13 2.33 19.17
C LYS A 215 -19.20 1.25 18.65
N GLU A 216 -18.70 1.37 17.46
CA GLU A 216 -17.71 0.48 16.83
C GLU A 216 -16.43 0.34 17.65
N TRP A 217 -16.09 1.33 18.47
CA TRP A 217 -14.90 1.28 19.36
C TRP A 217 -15.16 0.60 20.71
N HIS A 218 -16.43 0.34 21.05
CA HIS A 218 -16.80 -0.25 22.35
C HIS A 218 -16.14 -1.61 22.60
N PRO A 219 -16.02 -2.53 21.63
CA PRO A 219 -15.41 -3.85 21.88
C PRO A 219 -13.95 -3.77 22.33
N MET A 220 -13.22 -2.72 21.97
CA MET A 220 -11.83 -2.51 22.42
C MET A 220 -11.73 -2.21 23.91
N HIS A 221 -12.81 -1.71 24.52
CA HIS A 221 -12.87 -1.27 25.91
C HIS A 221 -13.80 -2.12 26.76
N ALA A 222 -14.42 -3.15 26.17
CA ALA A 222 -15.20 -4.11 26.94
C ALA A 222 -14.32 -4.67 28.06
N PRO A 223 -14.82 -4.77 29.31
CA PRO A 223 -14.08 -5.40 30.38
C PRO A 223 -13.70 -6.80 29.92
N LYS A 224 -12.42 -7.11 29.97
CA LYS A 224 -11.94 -8.48 29.79
C LYS A 224 -12.40 -9.28 31.01
N ASN A 225 -13.67 -9.65 31.02
CA ASN A 225 -14.21 -10.59 31.99
C ASN A 225 -13.68 -11.98 31.63
N GLY A 226 -12.69 -12.40 32.33
CA GLY A 226 -11.94 -13.62 32.14
C GLY A 226 -10.57 -13.33 31.52
N GLU A 227 -9.55 -13.87 32.13
CA GLU A 227 -8.29 -14.13 31.46
C GLU A 227 -8.64 -14.67 30.08
N ILE A 228 -8.07 -14.05 29.02
CA ILE A 228 -8.03 -14.69 27.71
C ILE A 228 -7.12 -15.90 27.91
N LYS A 229 -7.66 -16.93 28.56
CA LYS A 229 -7.08 -18.26 28.57
C LYS A 229 -7.33 -18.83 27.19
N GLY A 230 -6.32 -18.77 26.39
CA GLY A 230 -6.35 -19.26 25.04
C GLY A 230 -6.66 -18.14 24.05
N ARG A 231 -5.83 -18.08 23.06
CA ARG A 231 -6.04 -17.36 21.82
C ARG A 231 -7.46 -17.61 21.38
N ALA A 232 -8.25 -16.57 21.17
CA ALA A 232 -9.56 -16.73 20.55
C ALA A 232 -9.34 -17.53 19.28
N ALA A 233 -9.91 -18.75 19.25
CA ALA A 233 -9.87 -19.54 18.04
C ALA A 233 -10.38 -18.65 16.92
N TRP A 234 -9.65 -18.62 15.82
CA TRP A 234 -10.13 -17.93 14.63
C TRP A 234 -11.57 -18.38 14.41
N PRO A 235 -12.51 -17.45 14.09
CA PRO A 235 -13.91 -17.82 13.92
C PRO A 235 -13.97 -19.08 13.07
N ALA A 236 -14.64 -20.10 13.59
CA ALA A 236 -14.79 -21.37 12.89
C ALA A 236 -15.21 -21.06 11.46
N ALA A 237 -14.50 -21.64 10.51
CA ALA A 237 -14.64 -21.37 9.11
C ALA A 237 -16.11 -21.28 8.71
N GLN A 238 -16.53 -20.11 8.26
CA GLN A 238 -17.74 -20.03 7.45
C GLN A 238 -17.45 -20.89 6.23
N THR A 239 -18.29 -21.88 6.02
CA THR A 239 -18.10 -23.09 5.25
C THR A 239 -17.88 -22.92 3.74
N ASN A 240 -17.84 -21.71 3.20
CA ASN A 240 -17.58 -21.47 1.78
C ASN A 240 -16.51 -20.42 1.62
N VAL A 241 -15.28 -20.88 1.43
CA VAL A 241 -14.23 -20.05 0.83
C VAL A 241 -14.35 -20.26 -0.68
N ASP A 242 -15.12 -19.41 -1.35
CA ASP A 242 -15.15 -19.41 -2.81
C ASP A 242 -13.83 -18.83 -3.34
N PHE A 243 -12.80 -19.69 -3.41
CA PHE A 243 -11.66 -19.40 -4.26
C PHE A 243 -12.10 -19.67 -5.70
N GLN A 244 -12.41 -18.60 -6.43
CA GLN A 244 -12.86 -18.71 -7.81
C GLN A 244 -11.66 -18.71 -8.76
N GLY A 245 -11.45 -19.81 -9.44
CA GLY A 245 -10.46 -19.98 -10.48
C GLY A 245 -9.28 -20.90 -10.12
N PRO A 246 -8.39 -21.19 -11.09
CA PRO A 246 -7.23 -22.03 -10.82
C PRO A 246 -6.18 -21.33 -9.97
N LEU A 247 -5.52 -22.08 -9.10
CA LEU A 247 -4.38 -21.62 -8.31
C LEU A 247 -3.14 -21.57 -9.22
N SER A 248 -2.40 -20.44 -9.21
CA SER A 248 -1.12 -20.34 -9.92
C SER A 248 0.07 -20.70 -9.03
N ILE A 249 1.20 -21.08 -9.63
CA ILE A 249 2.47 -21.29 -8.91
C ILE A 249 2.87 -20.03 -8.12
N LYS A 250 2.61 -18.86 -8.68
CA LYS A 250 2.89 -17.59 -8.00
C LYS A 250 2.08 -17.46 -6.70
N LEU A 251 0.78 -17.70 -6.76
CA LEU A 251 -0.09 -17.62 -5.57
C LEU A 251 0.31 -18.65 -4.52
N LEU A 252 0.62 -19.87 -4.94
CA LEU A 252 1.08 -20.92 -4.04
C LEU A 252 2.45 -20.59 -3.42
N THR A 253 3.36 -20.04 -4.22
CA THR A 253 4.66 -19.56 -3.73
C THR A 253 4.52 -18.42 -2.73
N ASP A 254 3.68 -17.43 -3.02
CA ASP A 254 3.45 -16.28 -2.15
C ASP A 254 2.80 -16.72 -0.84
N PHE A 255 1.91 -17.72 -0.89
CA PHE A 255 1.34 -18.34 0.30
C PHE A 255 2.44 -18.98 1.17
N TYR A 256 3.28 -19.86 0.63
CA TYR A 256 4.34 -20.52 1.41
C TYR A 256 5.47 -19.58 1.84
N LYS A 257 5.64 -18.42 1.19
CA LYS A 257 6.55 -17.38 1.68
C LYS A 257 6.03 -16.70 2.95
N ASN A 258 4.72 -16.47 3.04
CA ASN A 258 4.10 -15.84 4.22
C ASN A 258 2.61 -16.22 4.31
N PRO A 259 2.28 -17.39 4.91
CA PRO A 259 0.89 -17.85 5.04
C PRO A 259 -0.01 -16.89 5.82
N ALA A 260 0.51 -16.20 6.84
CA ALA A 260 -0.25 -15.21 7.59
C ALA A 260 -0.67 -14.03 6.70
N ARG A 261 0.26 -13.46 5.94
CA ARG A 261 -0.04 -12.37 5.01
C ARG A 261 -1.01 -12.83 3.91
N ALA A 262 -0.84 -14.04 3.38
CA ALA A 262 -1.72 -14.62 2.39
C ALA A 262 -3.16 -14.76 2.93
N PHE A 263 -3.34 -15.21 4.16
CA PHE A 263 -4.63 -15.28 4.82
C PHE A 263 -5.30 -13.90 4.93
N PHE A 264 -4.60 -12.89 5.45
CA PHE A 264 -5.15 -11.54 5.54
C PHE A 264 -5.54 -10.98 4.17
N LYS A 265 -4.68 -11.15 3.17
CA LYS A 265 -4.90 -10.60 1.83
C LYS A 265 -6.01 -11.34 1.08
N ASN A 266 -5.96 -12.67 1.05
CA ASN A 266 -6.84 -13.46 0.18
C ASN A 266 -8.19 -13.77 0.84
N ARG A 267 -8.21 -13.92 2.18
CA ARG A 267 -9.45 -14.25 2.91
C ARG A 267 -10.15 -13.04 3.50
N LEU A 268 -9.39 -12.13 4.10
CA LEU A 268 -9.94 -10.96 4.79
C LEU A 268 -9.89 -9.69 3.94
N HIS A 269 -9.26 -9.73 2.76
CA HIS A 269 -9.03 -8.59 1.88
C HIS A 269 -8.34 -7.43 2.60
N VAL A 270 -7.48 -7.75 3.59
CA VAL A 270 -6.69 -6.78 4.35
C VAL A 270 -5.27 -6.77 3.81
N SER A 271 -4.82 -5.61 3.38
CA SER A 271 -3.43 -5.34 3.04
C SER A 271 -2.81 -4.45 4.10
N PHE A 272 -1.67 -4.85 4.64
CA PHE A 272 -0.91 -4.03 5.58
C PHE A 272 -0.09 -3.02 4.79
N TRP A 273 -0.28 -1.75 5.12
CA TRP A 273 0.45 -0.65 4.53
C TRP A 273 1.50 -0.13 5.51
N HIS A 274 2.70 0.11 5.03
CA HIS A 274 3.76 0.74 5.81
C HIS A 274 3.85 2.23 5.47
N PRO A 275 4.05 3.12 6.46
CA PRO A 275 4.26 4.54 6.20
C PRO A 275 5.44 4.84 5.25
N ASN A 276 6.39 3.91 5.14
CA ASN A 276 7.54 4.01 4.24
C ASN A 276 7.22 3.66 2.78
N ASP A 277 5.99 3.24 2.47
CA ASP A 277 5.54 2.97 1.08
C ASP A 277 5.22 4.27 0.31
N LEU A 278 5.32 5.43 0.94
CA LEU A 278 5.24 6.71 0.26
C LEU A 278 6.51 6.96 -0.56
N PRO A 279 6.37 7.45 -1.80
CA PRO A 279 7.54 7.89 -2.55
C PRO A 279 8.34 8.90 -1.72
N PRO A 280 9.67 8.79 -1.67
CA PRO A 280 10.49 9.76 -0.97
C PRO A 280 10.29 11.15 -1.60
N ASP A 281 10.10 12.17 -0.78
CA ASP A 281 9.98 13.56 -1.19
C ASP A 281 11.35 14.26 -1.33
N HIS A 282 12.42 13.52 -1.12
CA HIS A 282 13.80 13.97 -1.21
C HIS A 282 14.54 13.34 -2.38
N GLU A 283 15.54 14.04 -2.90
CA GLU A 283 16.47 13.49 -3.89
C GLU A 283 17.23 12.29 -3.32
N LEU A 284 17.39 11.26 -4.14
CA LEU A 284 18.14 10.05 -3.77
C LEU A 284 19.65 10.36 -3.74
N PHE A 285 20.29 10.15 -2.60
CA PHE A 285 21.76 10.20 -2.48
C PHE A 285 22.43 8.84 -2.73
N GLY A 286 21.68 7.75 -2.60
CA GLY A 286 22.09 6.39 -2.85
C GLY A 286 20.89 5.46 -2.94
N LEU A 287 21.11 4.23 -3.35
CA LEU A 287 20.08 3.19 -3.35
C LEU A 287 20.17 2.42 -2.03
N ASP A 288 19.05 2.28 -1.34
CA ASP A 288 18.93 1.31 -0.27
C ASP A 288 18.85 -0.13 -0.84
N ALA A 289 18.89 -1.13 0.03
CA ALA A 289 18.87 -2.53 -0.39
C ALA A 289 17.57 -2.92 -1.13
N LEU A 290 16.44 -2.30 -0.80
CA LEU A 290 15.16 -2.57 -1.45
C LEU A 290 15.11 -1.93 -2.84
N ALA A 291 15.48 -0.68 -2.97
CA ALA A 291 15.54 0.03 -4.24
C ALA A 291 16.54 -0.65 -5.20
N GLN A 292 17.70 -1.06 -4.69
CA GLN A 292 18.68 -1.83 -5.47
C GLN A 292 18.08 -3.16 -5.96
N TYR A 293 17.40 -3.89 -5.10
CA TYR A 293 16.74 -5.15 -5.45
C TYR A 293 15.66 -4.94 -6.53
N GLN A 294 14.83 -3.92 -6.40
CA GLN A 294 13.78 -3.59 -7.37
C GLN A 294 14.35 -3.21 -8.74
N ILE A 295 15.44 -2.44 -8.76
CA ILE A 295 16.14 -2.09 -10.00
C ILE A 295 16.70 -3.35 -10.67
N ILE A 296 17.35 -4.24 -9.92
CA ILE A 296 17.88 -5.49 -10.47
C ILE A 296 16.76 -6.40 -10.96
N GLN A 297 15.65 -6.47 -10.24
CA GLN A 297 14.47 -7.19 -10.69
C GLN A 297 13.96 -6.66 -12.04
N LYS A 298 13.83 -5.36 -12.18
CA LYS A 298 13.38 -4.71 -13.42
C LYS A 298 14.34 -5.02 -14.60
N LEU A 299 15.64 -4.98 -14.34
CA LEU A 299 16.66 -5.32 -15.35
C LEU A 299 16.58 -6.81 -15.76
N THR A 300 16.47 -7.71 -14.81
CA THR A 300 16.36 -9.16 -15.09
C THR A 300 15.05 -9.54 -15.79
N GLU A 301 13.96 -8.86 -15.52
CA GLU A 301 12.70 -9.02 -16.26
C GLU A 301 12.83 -8.56 -17.71
N THR A 302 13.55 -7.46 -17.96
CA THR A 302 13.85 -7.00 -19.31
C THR A 302 14.68 -8.03 -20.08
N TRP A 303 15.71 -8.63 -19.46
CA TRP A 303 16.51 -9.68 -20.08
C TRP A 303 15.68 -10.90 -20.49
N LYS A 304 14.69 -11.28 -19.67
CA LYS A 304 13.76 -12.37 -20.02
C LYS A 304 12.91 -12.03 -21.25
N SER A 305 12.37 -10.82 -21.31
CA SER A 305 11.50 -10.40 -22.40
C SER A 305 12.24 -10.21 -23.73
N GLU A 306 13.43 -9.63 -23.70
CA GLU A 306 14.25 -9.41 -24.91
C GLU A 306 14.85 -10.71 -25.46
N GLY A 307 15.17 -11.68 -24.61
CA GLY A 307 15.61 -13.00 -25.04
C GLY A 307 14.58 -13.76 -25.89
N HIS A 308 13.30 -13.47 -25.75
CA HIS A 308 12.21 -14.07 -26.54
C HIS A 308 12.02 -13.40 -27.91
N VAL A 309 12.42 -12.13 -28.06
CA VAL A 309 12.19 -11.33 -29.29
C VAL A 309 13.28 -11.59 -30.34
N HIS A 310 14.50 -11.92 -29.93
CA HIS A 310 15.64 -12.09 -30.85
C HIS A 310 15.71 -13.44 -31.58
N GLY A 311 14.79 -14.38 -31.31
CA GLY A 311 14.73 -15.68 -31.97
C GLY A 311 14.28 -15.70 -33.43
N GLN A 312 13.91 -14.57 -34.06
CA GLN A 312 13.37 -14.55 -35.43
C GLN A 312 14.32 -13.99 -36.50
N GLY A 313 15.59 -13.72 -36.21
CA GLY A 313 16.50 -13.15 -37.19
C GLY A 313 17.84 -13.88 -37.26
N LYS A 314 18.03 -14.82 -38.21
CA LYS A 314 19.35 -15.33 -38.60
C LYS A 314 20.21 -14.14 -39.08
N GLY A 315 21.19 -13.67 -38.27
CA GLY A 315 22.20 -12.73 -38.71
C GLY A 315 22.41 -11.46 -37.89
N GLN A 316 21.74 -11.26 -36.74
CA GLN A 316 22.07 -10.14 -35.88
C GLN A 316 23.27 -10.46 -34.98
N VAL A 317 24.31 -9.63 -35.07
CA VAL A 317 25.47 -9.64 -34.18
C VAL A 317 24.94 -9.41 -32.76
N SER A 318 25.15 -10.39 -31.86
CA SER A 318 24.75 -10.26 -30.46
C SER A 318 25.48 -9.04 -29.85
N THR A 319 24.71 -8.09 -29.36
CA THR A 319 25.27 -6.93 -28.64
C THR A 319 26.02 -7.44 -27.41
N PRO A 320 27.23 -6.96 -27.12
CA PRO A 320 27.95 -7.35 -25.92
C PRO A 320 27.11 -7.08 -24.67
N PRO A 321 27.12 -7.98 -23.64
CA PRO A 321 26.34 -7.79 -22.42
C PRO A 321 26.61 -6.47 -21.73
N SER A 322 27.85 -5.99 -21.78
CA SER A 322 28.25 -4.69 -21.24
C SER A 322 27.49 -3.53 -21.86
N LEU A 323 27.39 -3.51 -23.18
CA LEU A 323 26.75 -2.41 -23.91
C LEU A 323 25.23 -2.40 -23.67
N GLU A 324 24.60 -3.57 -23.58
CA GLU A 324 23.17 -3.67 -23.31
C GLU A 324 22.85 -3.25 -21.86
N LEU A 325 23.63 -3.72 -20.90
CA LEU A 325 23.50 -3.33 -19.50
C LEU A 325 23.71 -1.82 -19.31
N GLU A 326 24.71 -1.24 -19.97
CA GLU A 326 24.94 0.20 -19.97
C GLU A 326 23.72 0.98 -20.51
N ARG A 327 23.12 0.53 -21.61
CA ARG A 327 21.93 1.14 -22.20
C ARG A 327 20.74 1.12 -21.24
N GLN A 328 20.51 0.00 -20.58
CA GLN A 328 19.43 -0.17 -19.60
C GLN A 328 19.66 0.72 -18.37
N ILE A 329 20.87 0.81 -17.87
CA ILE A 329 21.22 1.69 -16.75
C ILE A 329 21.07 3.16 -17.15
N GLN A 330 21.42 3.54 -18.39
CA GLN A 330 21.16 4.89 -18.87
C GLN A 330 19.66 5.23 -19.00
N ARG A 331 18.81 4.23 -19.29
CA ARG A 331 17.35 4.43 -19.23
C ARG A 331 16.88 4.71 -17.79
N LEU A 332 17.36 3.93 -16.80
CA LEU A 332 17.06 4.15 -15.38
C LEU A 332 17.53 5.52 -14.88
N ARG A 333 18.68 5.98 -15.37
CA ARG A 333 19.18 7.34 -15.07
C ARG A 333 18.26 8.43 -15.63
N ARG A 334 17.78 8.26 -16.86
CA ARG A 334 16.87 9.21 -17.50
C ARG A 334 15.46 9.21 -16.88
N SER A 335 15.02 8.09 -16.31
CA SER A 335 13.75 8.01 -15.58
C SER A 335 13.81 8.56 -14.16
N GLY A 336 15.02 8.96 -13.67
CA GLY A 336 15.18 9.49 -12.31
C GLY A 336 15.21 8.43 -11.20
N GLU A 337 15.38 7.16 -11.57
CA GLU A 337 15.46 6.05 -10.61
C GLU A 337 16.84 5.90 -9.96
N LEU A 338 17.85 6.58 -10.50
CA LEU A 338 19.20 6.64 -9.94
C LEU A 338 19.50 8.03 -9.38
N PRO A 339 20.42 8.15 -8.40
CA PRO A 339 20.87 9.44 -7.89
C PRO A 339 21.36 10.38 -9.00
N LEU A 340 21.32 11.67 -8.73
CA LEU A 340 21.74 12.68 -9.72
C LEU A 340 23.26 12.87 -9.75
N LYS A 341 23.75 13.38 -10.88
CA LYS A 341 25.16 13.79 -11.11
C LYS A 341 26.18 12.68 -10.77
N SER A 342 27.25 13.01 -10.06
CA SER A 342 28.36 12.11 -9.75
C SER A 342 27.96 10.92 -8.87
N LEU A 343 26.97 11.08 -8.00
CA LEU A 343 26.46 9.97 -7.20
C LEU A 343 25.77 8.92 -8.09
N GLY A 344 25.03 9.37 -9.10
CA GLY A 344 24.45 8.47 -10.10
C GLY A 344 25.50 7.76 -10.96
N ASP A 345 26.62 8.43 -11.26
CA ASP A 345 27.73 7.79 -11.99
C ASP A 345 28.43 6.69 -11.18
N VAL A 346 28.54 6.88 -9.86
CA VAL A 346 29.09 5.86 -8.95
C VAL A 346 28.10 4.69 -8.87
N THR A 347 26.84 4.97 -8.57
CA THR A 347 25.79 3.94 -8.47
C THR A 347 25.63 3.13 -9.76
N ALA A 348 25.71 3.78 -10.91
CA ALA A 348 25.65 3.10 -12.21
C ALA A 348 26.84 2.15 -12.41
N ARG A 349 28.06 2.57 -12.06
CA ARG A 349 29.27 1.71 -12.15
C ARG A 349 29.17 0.52 -11.20
N ASP A 350 28.71 0.72 -9.98
CA ASP A 350 28.54 -0.33 -8.99
C ASP A 350 27.49 -1.36 -9.45
N LEU A 351 26.38 -0.91 -10.05
CA LEU A 351 25.38 -1.79 -10.65
C LEU A 351 25.95 -2.59 -11.83
N ILE A 352 26.71 -1.95 -12.73
CA ILE A 352 27.36 -2.64 -13.85
C ILE A 352 28.31 -3.69 -13.33
N GLN A 353 29.20 -3.33 -12.40
CA GLN A 353 30.17 -4.27 -11.83
C GLN A 353 29.49 -5.45 -11.13
N THR A 354 28.38 -5.21 -10.44
CA THR A 354 27.63 -6.26 -9.73
C THR A 354 26.90 -7.19 -10.70
N LEU A 355 26.37 -6.67 -11.80
CA LEU A 355 25.51 -7.43 -12.71
C LEU A 355 26.23 -8.01 -13.92
N MET A 356 27.44 -7.54 -14.23
CA MET A 356 28.19 -8.02 -15.40
C MET A 356 28.39 -9.53 -15.40
N PRO A 357 28.88 -10.18 -14.30
CA PRO A 357 29.04 -11.62 -14.28
C PRO A 357 27.73 -12.39 -14.55
N MET A 358 26.62 -11.86 -14.01
CA MET A 358 25.29 -12.44 -14.22
C MET A 358 24.84 -12.29 -15.68
N ALA A 359 25.10 -11.14 -16.31
CA ALA A 359 24.75 -10.88 -17.71
C ALA A 359 25.53 -11.76 -18.68
N GLU A 360 26.83 -11.97 -18.43
CA GLU A 360 27.69 -12.85 -19.22
C GLU A 360 27.24 -14.30 -19.16
N VAL A 361 26.94 -14.81 -17.96
CA VAL A 361 26.41 -16.17 -17.78
C VAL A 361 25.04 -16.31 -18.42
N TRP A 362 24.17 -15.30 -18.30
CA TRP A 362 22.87 -15.31 -18.98
C TRP A 362 23.01 -15.43 -20.50
N GLN A 363 23.91 -14.65 -21.11
CA GLN A 363 24.19 -14.75 -22.55
C GLN A 363 24.77 -16.12 -22.94
N GLY A 364 25.65 -16.69 -22.10
CA GLY A 364 26.17 -18.05 -22.29
C GLY A 364 25.07 -19.11 -22.26
N LEU A 365 24.12 -19.00 -21.31
CA LEU A 365 22.97 -19.90 -21.24
C LEU A 365 22.06 -19.78 -22.47
N GLN A 366 21.84 -18.56 -22.97
CA GLN A 366 21.07 -18.37 -24.20
C GLN A 366 21.76 -18.94 -25.43
N ALA A 367 23.09 -18.85 -25.51
CA ALA A 367 23.88 -19.46 -26.60
C ALA A 367 23.89 -20.99 -26.52
N GLU A 368 23.96 -21.55 -25.30
CA GLU A 368 23.98 -23.01 -25.08
C GLU A 368 22.63 -23.67 -25.39
N TRP A 369 21.54 -23.07 -24.94
CA TRP A 369 20.19 -23.63 -25.04
C TRP A 369 19.45 -23.18 -26.30
N GLY A 370 20.00 -22.24 -27.06
CA GLY A 370 19.44 -21.74 -28.31
C GLY A 370 18.20 -20.87 -28.15
N PRO A 371 17.66 -20.35 -29.26
CA PRO A 371 16.50 -19.50 -29.25
C PRO A 371 15.17 -20.26 -29.13
N GLU A 372 15.20 -21.60 -29.18
CA GLU A 372 14.00 -22.40 -29.13
C GLU A 372 13.49 -22.55 -27.70
N SER A 373 12.30 -22.06 -27.47
CA SER A 373 11.58 -22.26 -26.22
C SER A 373 10.20 -22.86 -26.50
N LYS A 374 9.76 -23.75 -25.63
CA LYS A 374 8.42 -24.34 -25.69
C LYS A 374 7.65 -23.96 -24.44
N THR A 375 6.48 -23.42 -24.67
CA THR A 375 5.52 -23.10 -23.60
C THR A 375 4.64 -24.31 -23.33
N ARG A 376 4.55 -24.72 -22.07
CA ARG A 376 3.69 -25.82 -21.63
C ARG A 376 2.64 -25.30 -20.66
N HIS A 377 1.41 -25.69 -20.86
CA HIS A 377 0.34 -25.56 -19.88
C HIS A 377 0.39 -26.75 -18.93
N LEU A 378 0.52 -26.47 -17.66
CA LEU A 378 0.63 -27.43 -16.60
C LEU A 378 -0.62 -27.40 -15.77
N ARG A 379 -1.20 -28.56 -15.49
CA ARG A 379 -2.39 -28.70 -14.65
C ARG A 379 -2.26 -29.90 -13.73
N PHE A 380 -2.57 -29.68 -12.47
CA PHE A 380 -2.68 -30.72 -11.45
C PHE A 380 -3.93 -30.45 -10.61
N GLU A 381 -4.72 -31.48 -10.38
CA GLU A 381 -5.98 -31.37 -9.64
C GLU A 381 -6.00 -32.37 -8.49
N HIS A 382 -6.38 -31.89 -7.31
CA HIS A 382 -6.52 -32.71 -6.11
C HIS A 382 -7.62 -32.13 -5.22
N ASP A 383 -8.59 -32.97 -4.80
CA ASP A 383 -9.70 -32.63 -3.91
C ASP A 383 -10.47 -31.33 -4.30
N GLY A 384 -10.64 -31.11 -5.62
CA GLY A 384 -11.35 -29.94 -6.13
C GLY A 384 -10.49 -28.68 -6.26
N VAL A 385 -9.24 -28.69 -5.79
CA VAL A 385 -8.29 -27.59 -5.98
C VAL A 385 -7.52 -27.85 -7.29
N VAL A 386 -7.59 -26.89 -8.20
CA VAL A 386 -6.88 -26.93 -9.47
C VAL A 386 -5.67 -26.02 -9.41
N LEU A 387 -4.47 -26.60 -9.51
CA LEU A 387 -3.21 -25.87 -9.71
C LEU A 387 -2.90 -25.83 -11.20
N GLU A 388 -2.88 -24.64 -11.78
CA GLU A 388 -2.66 -24.45 -13.21
C GLU A 388 -1.71 -23.29 -13.47
N ASP A 389 -0.75 -23.50 -14.34
CA ASP A 389 0.18 -22.45 -14.75
C ASP A 389 0.77 -22.73 -16.12
N THR A 390 1.48 -21.74 -16.65
CA THR A 390 2.16 -21.82 -17.94
C THR A 390 3.66 -21.64 -17.74
N VAL A 391 4.45 -22.60 -18.18
CA VAL A 391 5.91 -22.60 -18.02
C VAL A 391 6.60 -22.64 -19.37
N THR A 392 7.61 -21.80 -19.54
CA THR A 392 8.46 -21.78 -20.72
C THR A 392 9.74 -22.56 -20.45
N LEU A 393 9.97 -23.61 -21.23
CA LEU A 393 11.15 -24.44 -21.18
C LEU A 393 12.07 -24.10 -22.36
N PHE A 394 13.35 -23.98 -22.10
CA PHE A 394 14.38 -23.93 -23.15
C PHE A 394 14.71 -25.35 -23.60
N VAL A 395 14.80 -25.55 -24.90
CA VAL A 395 14.99 -26.88 -25.50
C VAL A 395 16.24 -26.93 -26.37
N ARG A 396 16.95 -28.06 -26.35
CA ARG A 396 18.20 -28.28 -27.09
C ARG A 396 18.21 -29.62 -27.81
N GLY A 397 18.75 -29.62 -29.02
CA GLY A 397 19.03 -30.81 -29.79
C GLY A 397 17.82 -31.56 -30.35
N PRO A 398 18.05 -32.59 -31.17
CA PRO A 398 16.98 -33.35 -31.81
C PRO A 398 16.16 -34.21 -30.83
N SER A 399 16.69 -34.51 -29.65
CA SER A 399 16.01 -35.22 -28.57
C SER A 399 15.14 -34.31 -27.70
N TYR A 400 15.09 -33.02 -28.00
CA TYR A 400 14.35 -32.02 -27.24
C TYR A 400 14.64 -32.05 -25.72
N GLU A 401 15.92 -32.15 -25.34
CA GLU A 401 16.30 -31.96 -23.95
C GLU A 401 15.83 -30.59 -23.48
N GLY A 402 15.01 -30.56 -22.44
CA GLY A 402 14.43 -29.32 -21.92
C GLY A 402 14.97 -28.95 -20.55
N THR A 403 15.11 -27.66 -20.29
CA THR A 403 15.46 -27.14 -18.97
C THR A 403 14.67 -25.89 -18.65
N LEU A 404 14.36 -25.71 -17.38
CA LEU A 404 13.77 -24.47 -16.86
C LEU A 404 14.92 -23.51 -16.51
N ILE A 405 14.99 -22.34 -17.16
CA ILE A 405 15.96 -21.32 -16.81
C ILE A 405 15.23 -20.16 -16.12
N GLN A 406 15.67 -19.85 -14.90
CA GLN A 406 15.10 -18.77 -14.09
C GLN A 406 16.19 -17.80 -13.63
N LEU A 407 15.81 -16.52 -13.49
CA LEU A 407 16.65 -15.46 -12.95
C LEU A 407 16.10 -15.05 -11.58
N ASP A 408 16.95 -14.97 -10.57
CA ASP A 408 16.64 -14.36 -9.27
C ASP A 408 17.44 -13.06 -9.14
N PRO A 409 16.79 -11.90 -8.87
CA PRO A 409 17.48 -10.62 -8.73
C PRO A 409 18.35 -10.52 -7.47
N GLY A 410 18.29 -11.49 -6.58
CA GLY A 410 19.05 -11.50 -5.34
C GLY A 410 20.23 -12.46 -5.33
N ARG A 411 20.92 -12.53 -4.21
CA ARG A 411 21.99 -13.50 -3.96
C ARG A 411 21.41 -14.83 -3.53
N LEU A 412 21.92 -15.90 -4.12
CA LEU A 412 21.50 -17.28 -3.82
C LEU A 412 22.29 -17.88 -2.64
N LEU A 413 23.50 -17.38 -2.40
CA LEU A 413 24.36 -17.84 -1.33
C LEU A 413 24.37 -16.85 -0.14
N ASP A 414 24.57 -17.37 1.05
CA ASP A 414 24.81 -16.57 2.24
C ASP A 414 26.21 -15.93 2.18
N LYS A 415 26.30 -14.62 2.42
CA LYS A 415 27.58 -13.88 2.36
C LYS A 415 28.64 -14.42 3.32
N ALA A 416 28.23 -14.82 4.51
CA ALA A 416 29.17 -15.20 5.57
C ALA A 416 29.60 -16.67 5.48
N LYS A 417 28.69 -17.55 5.04
CA LYS A 417 28.87 -18.99 5.10
C LYS A 417 29.04 -19.63 3.73
N GLY A 418 28.81 -18.92 2.62
CA GLY A 418 28.81 -19.46 1.28
C GLY A 418 27.77 -20.56 1.03
N LYS A 419 26.83 -20.74 1.96
CA LYS A 419 25.80 -21.78 1.88
C LYS A 419 24.60 -21.32 1.07
N LEU A 420 24.00 -22.26 0.35
CA LEU A 420 22.77 -22.04 -0.40
C LEU A 420 21.62 -21.63 0.51
N LYS A 421 20.81 -20.69 0.05
CA LYS A 421 19.58 -20.21 0.72
C LYS A 421 18.36 -20.98 0.19
N PRO A 422 17.83 -22.01 0.88
CA PRO A 422 16.75 -22.84 0.33
C PRO A 422 15.46 -22.07 0.05
N HIS A 423 15.16 -20.98 0.81
CA HIS A 423 13.97 -20.16 0.57
C HIS A 423 13.96 -19.51 -0.83
N LYS A 424 15.12 -19.32 -1.45
CA LYS A 424 15.24 -18.80 -2.81
C LYS A 424 14.83 -19.83 -3.87
N LEU A 425 14.83 -21.11 -3.53
CA LEU A 425 14.50 -22.21 -4.44
C LEU A 425 13.01 -22.57 -4.42
N LEU A 426 12.21 -22.01 -3.52
CA LEU A 426 10.81 -22.40 -3.33
C LEU A 426 10.00 -22.33 -4.63
N THR A 427 10.11 -21.24 -5.38
CA THR A 427 9.38 -21.08 -6.66
C THR A 427 9.81 -22.11 -7.68
N THR A 428 11.12 -22.31 -7.84
CA THR A 428 11.67 -23.30 -8.79
C THR A 428 11.26 -24.72 -8.42
N TRP A 429 11.29 -25.05 -7.12
CA TRP A 429 10.87 -26.34 -6.60
C TRP A 429 9.40 -26.63 -6.88
N LEU A 430 8.48 -25.68 -6.59
CA LEU A 430 7.06 -25.80 -6.90
C LEU A 430 6.81 -25.93 -8.40
N THR A 431 7.54 -25.17 -9.22
CA THR A 431 7.44 -25.24 -10.67
C THR A 431 7.85 -26.62 -11.20
N LEU A 432 8.98 -27.15 -10.72
CA LEU A 432 9.43 -28.48 -11.13
C LEU A 432 8.53 -29.61 -10.63
N MET A 433 7.93 -29.45 -9.43
CA MET A 433 6.94 -30.42 -8.94
C MET A 433 5.68 -30.43 -9.82
N LEU A 434 5.14 -29.25 -10.16
CA LEU A 434 4.00 -29.18 -11.06
C LEU A 434 4.35 -29.75 -12.44
N LEU A 435 5.54 -29.45 -12.96
CA LEU A 435 6.02 -29.99 -14.22
C LEU A 435 6.14 -31.52 -14.21
N ALA A 436 6.60 -32.08 -13.08
CA ALA A 436 6.76 -33.53 -12.92
C ALA A 436 5.44 -34.27 -12.68
N ALA A 437 4.46 -33.61 -12.04
CA ALA A 437 3.15 -34.18 -11.71
C ALA A 437 2.12 -33.99 -12.81
N SER A 438 2.29 -32.99 -13.69
CA SER A 438 1.35 -32.71 -14.78
C SER A 438 1.32 -33.84 -15.77
N GLN A 439 0.16 -34.44 -15.96
CA GLN A 439 -0.08 -35.34 -17.08
C GLN A 439 -0.26 -34.47 -18.33
N ASP A 440 0.33 -34.89 -19.44
CA ASP A 440 0.11 -34.25 -20.73
C ASP A 440 -1.40 -34.34 -21.09
N SER A 441 -2.13 -33.28 -20.81
CA SER A 441 -3.51 -33.15 -21.25
C SER A 441 -3.51 -32.79 -22.74
N GLY A 442 -3.41 -33.81 -23.59
CA GLY A 442 -3.92 -33.78 -24.94
C GLY A 442 -3.38 -32.69 -25.86
N SER A 443 -2.22 -32.95 -26.43
CA SER A 443 -1.92 -32.53 -27.81
C SER A 443 -1.38 -33.74 -28.58
N GLU A 444 -2.22 -34.33 -29.39
CA GLU A 444 -1.89 -35.43 -30.30
C GLU A 444 -0.82 -35.09 -31.36
N ALA A 445 -0.25 -33.89 -31.35
CA ALA A 445 0.60 -33.36 -32.41
C ALA A 445 2.06 -33.07 -32.01
N ALA A 446 2.50 -33.37 -30.78
CA ALA A 446 3.94 -33.23 -30.46
C ALA A 446 4.53 -34.56 -30.01
N PRO A 447 5.70 -34.96 -30.53
CA PRO A 447 6.40 -36.13 -30.00
C PRO A 447 6.58 -35.95 -28.49
N ALA A 448 6.13 -36.95 -27.73
CA ALA A 448 6.17 -36.96 -26.29
C ALA A 448 7.58 -36.57 -25.81
N MET A 449 7.75 -35.37 -25.28
CA MET A 449 8.96 -34.98 -24.54
C MET A 449 8.91 -35.73 -23.20
N GLN A 450 9.23 -37.02 -23.26
CA GLN A 450 9.37 -37.90 -22.10
C GLN A 450 10.74 -37.64 -21.47
N GLY A 451 10.90 -36.51 -20.76
CA GLY A 451 12.13 -36.19 -20.08
C GLY A 451 11.90 -35.64 -18.70
N LEU A 452 12.70 -36.07 -17.76
CA LEU A 452 12.81 -35.42 -16.45
C LEU A 452 13.49 -34.05 -16.65
N TYR A 453 12.79 -32.97 -16.37
CA TYR A 453 13.30 -31.62 -16.55
C TYR A 453 13.99 -31.12 -15.28
N GLY A 454 15.26 -30.74 -15.41
CA GLY A 454 15.95 -29.97 -14.38
C GLY A 454 15.74 -28.47 -14.54
N ALA A 455 16.33 -27.71 -13.64
CA ALA A 455 16.32 -26.24 -13.72
C ALA A 455 17.70 -25.63 -13.55
N ARG A 456 17.90 -24.49 -14.16
CA ARG A 456 19.04 -23.59 -13.93
C ARG A 456 18.54 -22.28 -13.34
N LEU A 457 19.02 -21.98 -12.14
CA LEU A 457 18.67 -20.74 -11.44
C LEU A 457 19.91 -19.86 -11.36
N LEU A 458 19.85 -18.70 -12.03
CA LEU A 458 20.93 -17.73 -12.06
C LEU A 458 20.59 -16.57 -11.12
N GLY A 459 21.46 -16.35 -10.13
CA GLY A 459 21.41 -15.19 -9.23
C GLY A 459 22.62 -14.29 -9.41
N GLN A 460 22.74 -13.27 -8.55
CA GLN A 460 23.85 -12.33 -8.61
C GLN A 460 25.23 -12.95 -8.34
N ASP A 461 25.28 -14.05 -7.59
CA ASP A 461 26.51 -14.62 -7.03
C ASP A 461 26.74 -16.08 -7.40
N ALA A 462 25.78 -16.74 -8.03
CA ALA A 462 25.91 -18.13 -8.42
C ALA A 462 24.93 -18.54 -9.53
N LEU A 463 25.33 -19.51 -10.31
CA LEU A 463 24.48 -20.34 -11.15
C LEU A 463 24.25 -21.67 -10.43
N LEU A 464 22.99 -22.07 -10.26
CA LEU A 464 22.60 -23.35 -9.69
C LEU A 464 22.10 -24.28 -10.79
N GLU A 465 22.63 -25.49 -10.85
CA GLU A 465 22.03 -26.57 -11.61
C GLU A 465 21.24 -27.46 -10.65
N LEU A 466 19.95 -27.52 -10.88
CA LEU A 466 18.98 -28.20 -10.03
C LEU A 466 18.47 -29.45 -10.74
N PRO A 467 18.56 -30.62 -10.12
CA PRO A 467 18.12 -31.87 -10.76
C PRO A 467 16.59 -31.91 -10.88
N PRO A 468 16.06 -32.70 -11.81
CA PRO A 468 14.63 -32.92 -11.94
C PRO A 468 14.04 -33.59 -10.69
N ILE A 469 12.77 -33.37 -10.47
CA ILE A 469 12.00 -34.02 -9.38
C ILE A 469 11.35 -35.29 -9.97
N PRO A 470 11.50 -36.47 -9.33
CA PRO A 470 10.79 -37.66 -9.75
C PRO A 470 9.26 -37.48 -9.67
N PRO A 471 8.49 -37.96 -10.68
CA PRO A 471 7.04 -37.84 -10.70
C PRO A 471 6.36 -38.40 -9.45
N GLU A 472 6.83 -39.49 -8.90
CA GLU A 472 6.28 -40.13 -7.72
C GLU A 472 6.39 -39.21 -6.50
N LYS A 473 7.53 -38.49 -6.34
CA LYS A 473 7.72 -37.52 -5.26
C LYS A 473 6.82 -36.32 -5.44
N ALA A 474 6.66 -35.84 -6.67
CA ALA A 474 5.77 -34.72 -6.95
C ALA A 474 4.30 -35.05 -6.68
N GLN A 475 3.86 -36.26 -7.10
CA GLN A 475 2.50 -36.76 -6.85
C GLN A 475 2.21 -37.02 -5.36
N GLN A 476 3.21 -37.30 -4.55
CA GLN A 476 3.05 -37.44 -3.09
C GLN A 476 3.04 -36.08 -2.38
N GLN A 477 3.83 -35.13 -2.79
CA GLN A 477 4.02 -33.86 -2.07
C GLN A 477 2.99 -32.79 -2.45
N LEU A 478 2.59 -32.68 -3.73
CA LEU A 478 1.64 -31.66 -4.17
C LEU A 478 0.28 -31.74 -3.47
N PRO A 479 -0.34 -32.92 -3.27
CA PRO A 479 -1.57 -33.04 -2.51
C PRO A 479 -1.46 -32.45 -1.10
N ILE A 480 -0.35 -32.73 -0.42
CA ILE A 480 -0.06 -32.21 0.91
C ILE A 480 -0.02 -30.68 0.90
N LEU A 481 0.69 -30.11 -0.08
CA LEU A 481 0.80 -28.67 -0.21
C LEU A 481 -0.53 -28.01 -0.55
N LEU A 482 -1.37 -28.62 -1.39
CA LEU A 482 -2.68 -28.09 -1.73
C LEU A 482 -3.65 -28.16 -0.55
N ALA A 483 -3.66 -29.27 0.21
CA ALA A 483 -4.47 -29.40 1.42
C ALA A 483 -4.07 -28.38 2.51
N LEU A 484 -2.77 -28.13 2.68
CA LEU A 484 -2.29 -27.10 3.60
C LEU A 484 -2.58 -25.68 3.11
N TRP A 485 -2.54 -25.43 1.81
CA TRP A 485 -2.98 -24.18 1.24
C TRP A 485 -4.48 -23.93 1.51
N GLU A 486 -5.33 -24.92 1.29
CA GLU A 486 -6.76 -24.85 1.59
C GLU A 486 -7.00 -24.61 3.10
N ARG A 487 -6.31 -25.36 3.97
CA ARG A 487 -6.32 -25.11 5.42
C ARG A 487 -5.95 -23.65 5.74
N GLY A 488 -4.96 -23.11 5.04
CA GLY A 488 -4.48 -21.73 5.21
C GLY A 488 -5.48 -20.65 4.76
N LEU A 489 -6.48 -20.98 3.96
CA LEU A 489 -7.59 -20.08 3.66
C LEU A 489 -8.59 -19.98 4.82
N HIS A 490 -8.67 -21.00 5.67
CA HIS A 490 -9.58 -21.03 6.81
C HIS A 490 -8.96 -20.43 8.08
N ALA A 491 -7.66 -20.65 8.30
CA ALA A 491 -6.92 -20.12 9.43
C ALA A 491 -5.46 -19.87 9.05
N PRO A 492 -4.79 -18.83 9.61
CA PRO A 492 -3.38 -18.58 9.31
C PRO A 492 -2.52 -19.78 9.73
N LEU A 493 -1.82 -20.38 8.77
CA LEU A 493 -0.89 -21.47 9.10
C LEU A 493 0.30 -20.94 9.90
N PRO A 494 0.69 -21.60 11.00
CA PRO A 494 1.85 -21.24 11.79
C PRO A 494 3.14 -21.73 11.12
N LEU A 495 3.46 -21.18 9.94
CA LEU A 495 4.56 -21.68 9.10
C LEU A 495 5.41 -20.52 8.51
N PRO A 496 6.11 -19.73 9.35
CA PRO A 496 7.04 -18.71 8.86
C PRO A 496 8.25 -19.39 8.19
N LEU A 497 8.49 -19.03 6.93
CA LEU A 497 9.44 -19.72 6.04
C LEU A 497 10.87 -19.74 6.54
N LYS A 498 11.39 -18.55 6.93
CA LYS A 498 12.82 -18.45 7.34
C LYS A 498 13.05 -19.17 8.65
N THR A 499 12.15 -18.99 9.61
CA THR A 499 12.23 -19.64 10.93
C THR A 499 12.11 -21.15 10.81
N ALA A 500 11.22 -21.65 9.95
CA ALA A 500 11.08 -23.08 9.69
C ALA A 500 12.36 -23.67 9.07
N LEU A 501 12.98 -22.99 8.10
CA LEU A 501 14.23 -23.45 7.51
C LEU A 501 15.40 -23.42 8.51
N VAL A 502 15.48 -22.41 9.37
CA VAL A 502 16.49 -22.35 10.46
C VAL A 502 16.27 -23.51 11.44
N SER A 503 15.03 -23.76 11.84
CA SER A 503 14.68 -24.87 12.74
C SER A 503 15.10 -26.23 12.19
N LEU A 504 14.94 -26.48 10.89
CA LEU A 504 15.30 -27.76 10.27
C LEU A 504 16.81 -27.89 9.95
N GLN A 505 17.53 -26.80 9.75
CA GLN A 505 18.94 -26.80 9.36
C GLN A 505 19.93 -26.68 10.52
N SER A 506 19.51 -26.22 11.69
CA SER A 506 20.39 -26.05 12.84
C SER A 506 20.77 -27.41 13.43
N LYS A 507 22.06 -27.76 13.29
CA LYS A 507 22.60 -29.05 13.75
C LYS A 507 23.09 -29.04 15.19
N ASP A 508 23.39 -27.86 15.74
CA ASP A 508 23.91 -27.72 17.08
C ASP A 508 22.77 -27.54 18.09
N LYS A 509 22.55 -28.57 18.91
CA LYS A 509 21.49 -28.56 19.94
C LYS A 509 21.62 -27.43 20.96
N LYS A 510 22.83 -26.83 21.13
CA LYS A 510 23.07 -25.76 22.11
C LYS A 510 22.65 -24.39 21.59
N THR A 511 22.79 -24.14 20.29
CA THR A 511 22.44 -22.87 19.66
C THR A 511 21.09 -22.88 18.97
N HIS A 512 20.53 -24.07 18.74
CA HIS A 512 19.30 -24.28 17.96
C HIS A 512 18.14 -23.37 18.42
N ALA A 513 17.80 -23.41 19.71
CA ALA A 513 16.69 -22.61 20.24
C ALA A 513 16.95 -21.10 20.10
N ALA A 514 18.18 -20.65 20.31
CA ALA A 514 18.57 -19.24 20.17
C ALA A 514 18.55 -18.79 18.69
N ASP A 515 19.00 -19.63 17.76
CA ASP A 515 18.99 -19.33 16.32
C ASP A 515 17.54 -19.22 15.78
N VAL A 516 16.65 -20.11 16.22
CA VAL A 516 15.24 -20.10 15.84
C VAL A 516 14.54 -18.88 16.42
N LEU A 517 14.72 -18.59 17.72
CA LEU A 517 14.18 -17.41 18.36
C LEU A 517 14.66 -16.12 17.66
N LYS A 518 15.96 -16.04 17.37
CA LYS A 518 16.53 -14.91 16.65
C LYS A 518 15.96 -14.76 15.23
N SER A 519 15.69 -15.85 14.55
CA SER A 519 15.06 -15.81 13.21
C SER A 519 13.64 -15.28 13.27
N TYR A 520 12.91 -15.58 14.35
CA TYR A 520 11.51 -15.20 14.49
C TYR A 520 11.34 -13.79 15.08
N GLU A 521 11.92 -13.52 16.25
CA GLU A 521 11.75 -12.27 17.01
C GLU A 521 12.85 -11.24 16.75
N GLY A 522 13.98 -11.65 16.17
CA GLY A 522 15.15 -10.80 16.01
C GLY A 522 16.15 -10.90 17.16
N GLY A 523 17.21 -10.11 17.06
CA GLY A 523 18.25 -9.98 18.08
C GLY A 523 18.21 -8.60 18.71
N HIS A 524 19.25 -8.29 19.49
CA HIS A 524 19.39 -7.00 20.18
C HIS A 524 19.87 -5.84 19.28
N ASP A 525 20.02 -6.07 17.98
CA ASP A 525 20.41 -5.05 17.01
C ASP A 525 19.24 -4.70 16.07
N GLU A 526 19.14 -3.43 15.68
CA GLU A 526 18.04 -2.88 14.89
C GLU A 526 17.86 -3.57 13.53
N LEU A 527 18.94 -4.03 12.89
CA LEU A 527 18.91 -4.75 11.61
C LEU A 527 18.31 -6.15 11.78
N SER A 528 18.65 -6.82 12.89
CA SER A 528 18.13 -8.14 13.24
C SER A 528 16.64 -8.09 13.56
N GLU A 529 16.19 -7.08 14.31
CA GLU A 529 14.78 -6.84 14.63
C GLU A 529 13.96 -6.60 13.36
N ARG A 530 14.43 -5.73 12.46
CA ARG A 530 13.75 -5.45 11.19
C ARG A 530 13.70 -6.63 10.23
N SER A 531 14.64 -7.55 10.31
CA SER A 531 14.71 -8.75 9.47
C SER A 531 13.96 -9.97 10.01
N ALA A 532 13.49 -9.90 11.25
CA ALA A 532 12.73 -10.92 11.94
C ALA A 532 11.37 -11.16 11.28
N GLU A 533 10.89 -12.39 11.30
CA GLU A 533 9.59 -12.68 10.70
C GLU A 533 8.43 -12.09 11.53
N ALA A 534 8.55 -12.03 12.85
CA ALA A 534 7.57 -11.38 13.73
C ALA A 534 7.46 -9.86 13.53
N ALA A 535 8.45 -9.20 12.90
CA ALA A 535 8.35 -7.80 12.50
C ALA A 535 7.33 -7.56 11.37
N ASP A 536 6.97 -8.59 10.62
CA ASP A 536 5.88 -8.52 9.64
C ASP A 536 4.53 -8.34 10.34
N MET A 537 3.75 -7.35 9.90
CA MET A 537 2.49 -6.98 10.54
C MET A 537 1.46 -8.13 10.57
N ALA A 538 1.50 -9.05 9.61
CA ALA A 538 0.63 -10.21 9.60
C ALA A 538 1.04 -11.20 10.69
N TRP A 539 2.33 -11.52 10.80
CA TRP A 539 2.85 -12.39 11.86
C TRP A 539 2.67 -11.78 13.25
N ALA A 540 2.99 -10.51 13.42
CA ALA A 540 2.79 -9.79 14.68
C ALA A 540 1.35 -9.85 15.20
N ARG A 541 0.35 -9.93 14.32
CA ARG A 541 -1.07 -10.03 14.70
C ARG A 541 -1.50 -11.45 15.03
N VAL A 542 -0.89 -12.44 14.40
CA VAL A 542 -1.32 -13.84 14.52
C VAL A 542 -0.49 -14.57 15.56
N TYR A 543 0.81 -14.41 15.55
CA TYR A 543 1.77 -15.06 16.43
C TYR A 543 2.82 -14.02 16.86
N PRO A 544 2.48 -13.12 17.83
CA PRO A 544 3.35 -12.00 18.20
C PRO A 544 4.69 -12.43 18.80
N THR A 545 4.73 -13.58 19.47
CA THR A 545 5.94 -14.13 20.09
C THR A 545 6.27 -15.52 19.57
N TRP A 546 7.52 -15.93 19.79
CA TRP A 546 7.97 -17.29 19.51
C TRP A 546 7.17 -18.34 20.31
N ASP A 547 6.85 -18.06 21.56
CA ASP A 547 6.07 -18.97 22.40
C ASP A 547 4.67 -19.22 21.81
N ASP A 548 4.01 -18.16 21.33
CA ASP A 548 2.72 -18.27 20.63
C ASP A 548 2.78 -19.18 19.39
N LEU A 549 3.88 -19.11 18.66
CA LEU A 549 4.09 -19.94 17.47
C LEU A 549 4.46 -21.37 17.84
N ASN A 550 5.34 -21.55 18.83
CA ASN A 550 5.88 -22.84 19.23
C ASN A 550 4.84 -23.75 19.93
N GLU A 551 3.80 -23.15 20.53
CA GLU A 551 2.67 -23.89 21.08
C GLU A 551 1.74 -24.50 20.03
N THR A 552 1.96 -24.21 18.74
CA THR A 552 1.18 -24.73 17.62
C THR A 552 1.80 -25.98 17.00
N ASP A 553 1.22 -26.46 15.90
CA ASP A 553 1.75 -27.55 15.08
C ASP A 553 2.92 -27.10 14.15
N PHE A 554 3.60 -25.97 14.45
CA PHE A 554 4.69 -25.39 13.67
C PHE A 554 5.77 -26.41 13.28
N ALA A 555 6.29 -27.17 14.25
CA ALA A 555 7.41 -28.10 14.01
C ALA A 555 7.02 -29.19 13.01
N ALA A 556 5.85 -29.78 13.17
CA ALA A 556 5.33 -30.83 12.28
C ALA A 556 5.08 -30.29 10.87
N LEU A 557 4.50 -29.09 10.75
CA LEU A 557 4.28 -28.44 9.46
C LEU A 557 5.59 -28.05 8.76
N ALA A 558 6.57 -27.55 9.52
CA ALA A 558 7.89 -27.22 8.98
C ALA A 558 8.57 -28.45 8.40
N GLU A 559 8.54 -29.59 9.11
CA GLU A 559 9.10 -30.85 8.66
C GLU A 559 8.38 -31.35 7.41
N GLN A 560 7.07 -31.37 7.40
CA GLN A 560 6.25 -31.87 6.30
C GLN A 560 6.43 -31.08 5.01
N VAL A 561 6.57 -29.76 5.10
CA VAL A 561 6.62 -28.85 3.94
C VAL A 561 8.05 -28.63 3.46
N TYR A 562 8.98 -28.33 4.37
CA TYR A 562 10.29 -27.83 3.96
C TYR A 562 11.43 -28.84 4.01
N THR A 563 11.27 -29.99 4.68
CA THR A 563 12.29 -31.07 4.61
C THR A 563 12.51 -31.54 3.17
N PRO A 564 11.45 -31.82 2.36
CA PRO A 564 11.65 -32.21 0.96
C PRO A 564 12.35 -31.12 0.12
N LEU A 565 12.07 -29.84 0.39
CA LEU A 565 12.76 -28.72 -0.26
C LEU A 565 14.25 -28.69 0.10
N ILE A 566 14.60 -28.85 1.40
CA ILE A 566 15.98 -28.83 1.88
C ILE A 566 16.77 -30.01 1.30
N GLU A 567 16.19 -31.21 1.31
CA GLU A 567 16.82 -32.40 0.76
C GLU A 567 17.10 -32.24 -0.74
N TRP A 568 16.11 -31.73 -1.49
CA TRP A 568 16.30 -31.48 -2.91
C TRP A 568 17.32 -30.36 -3.15
N ALA A 569 17.27 -29.25 -2.38
CA ALA A 569 18.24 -28.17 -2.46
C ALA A 569 19.69 -28.63 -2.20
N ALA A 570 19.88 -29.64 -1.34
CA ALA A 570 21.19 -30.18 -1.03
C ALA A 570 21.83 -30.93 -2.23
N THR A 571 21.05 -31.31 -3.23
CA THR A 571 21.56 -31.99 -4.46
C THR A 571 21.96 -30.99 -5.56
N ALA A 572 21.74 -29.68 -5.34
CA ALA A 572 22.07 -28.65 -6.30
C ALA A 572 23.59 -28.55 -6.53
N LYS A 573 23.99 -28.43 -7.79
CA LYS A 573 25.37 -28.07 -8.13
C LYS A 573 25.47 -26.55 -8.16
N VAL A 574 26.42 -26.04 -7.39
CA VAL A 574 26.63 -24.59 -7.24
C VAL A 574 27.86 -24.17 -8.01
N GLN A 575 27.70 -23.25 -8.94
CA GLN A 575 28.78 -22.61 -9.67
C GLN A 575 28.81 -21.13 -9.28
N PRO A 576 29.75 -20.69 -8.42
CA PRO A 576 29.88 -19.28 -8.07
C PRO A 576 30.19 -18.44 -9.32
N LEU A 577 29.63 -17.23 -9.37
CA LEU A 577 29.99 -16.20 -10.35
C LEU A 577 31.26 -15.50 -9.86
N ALA A 578 32.18 -15.22 -10.78
CA ALA A 578 33.48 -14.60 -10.48
C ALA A 578 33.35 -13.10 -10.16
#